data_544c5c105a889deca2f9fec17bcc2874
#
_entry.id   544c5c105a889deca2f9fec17bcc2874
#
_cell.length_a   1.000
_cell.length_b   1.000
_cell.length_c   1.000
_cell.angle_alpha   90.00
_cell.angle_beta   90.00
_cell.angle_gamma   90.00
#
_symmetry.space_group_name_H-M   'P 1'
#
loop_
_entity.id
_entity.type
_entity.pdbx_description
1 polymer ?
#
loop_
_entity_poly.entity_id
_entity_poly.type
_entity_poly.pdbx_seq_one_letter_code
_entity_poly.pdbx_strand_id
1 'polypeptide(L)'
;RGMESLNIDAARLKELGMDGFAGPIKLTCADHNGHRPTFVQRFDGAKYVKVSDWIEPMHDKVGPLLKADAKAYAEKNAGWPKRTEPCDAK
;
A
#
# COMPACT_ATOMS: atom_id res chain seq x y z
N ARG A 1 10.61 -9.29 7.09
CA ARG A 1 11.29 -7.99 7.39
C ARG A 1 11.67 -7.21 6.14
N GLY A 2 12.19 -7.83 5.08
CA GLY A 2 12.59 -7.12 3.86
C GLY A 2 11.44 -6.35 3.20
N MET A 3 10.27 -6.93 3.10
CA MET A 3 9.09 -6.24 2.56
C MET A 3 8.56 -5.14 3.49
N GLU A 4 8.64 -5.32 4.79
CA GLU A 4 8.19 -4.35 5.78
C GLU A 4 9.04 -3.07 5.81
N SER A 5 10.24 -3.11 5.23
CA SER A 5 11.14 -1.97 5.07
C SER A 5 11.10 -1.36 3.66
N LEU A 6 10.19 -1.84 2.80
CA LEU A 6 10.10 -1.35 1.43
C LEU A 6 9.65 0.12 1.41
N ASN A 7 10.49 0.95 0.83
CA ASN A 7 10.22 2.36 0.62
C ASN A 7 10.75 2.75 -0.76
N ILE A 8 9.83 2.84 -1.72
CA ILE A 8 10.12 3.31 -3.09
C ILE A 8 9.55 4.71 -3.21
N ASP A 9 10.42 5.69 -3.05
CA ASP A 9 10.05 7.09 -3.16
C ASP A 9 9.99 7.57 -4.63
N ALA A 10 9.67 8.84 -4.83
CA ALA A 10 9.57 9.42 -6.16
C ALA A 10 10.91 9.40 -6.93
N ALA A 11 12.03 9.56 -6.23
CA ALA A 11 13.35 9.53 -6.85
C ALA A 11 13.66 8.12 -7.37
N ARG A 12 13.36 7.09 -6.58
CA ARG A 12 13.54 5.69 -6.98
C ARG A 12 12.62 5.29 -8.13
N LEU A 13 11.38 5.77 -8.13
CA LEU A 13 10.45 5.54 -9.25
C LEU A 13 10.97 6.13 -10.57
N LYS A 14 11.58 7.31 -10.49
CA LYS A 14 12.20 7.96 -11.66
C LYS A 14 13.39 7.15 -12.19
N GLU A 15 14.27 6.67 -11.31
CA GLU A 15 15.38 5.79 -11.69
C GLU A 15 14.90 4.50 -12.38
N LEU A 16 13.77 3.95 -11.92
CA LEU A 16 13.15 2.74 -12.48
C LEU A 16 12.37 3.01 -13.78
N GLY A 17 12.26 4.25 -14.23
CA GLY A 17 11.48 4.62 -15.40
C GLY A 17 9.96 4.53 -15.19
N MET A 18 9.49 4.55 -13.93
CA MET A 18 8.09 4.44 -13.56
C MET A 18 7.48 5.77 -13.12
N ASP A 19 8.18 6.85 -13.35
CA ASP A 19 7.71 8.19 -13.07
C ASP A 19 6.41 8.50 -13.83
N GLY A 20 5.41 9.01 -13.12
CA GLY A 20 4.08 9.27 -13.68
C GLY A 20 3.20 8.04 -13.92
N PHE A 21 3.74 6.83 -13.81
CA PHE A 21 2.99 5.57 -13.95
C PHE A 21 2.57 4.97 -12.61
N ALA A 22 3.38 5.09 -11.59
CA ALA A 22 3.10 4.62 -10.24
C ALA A 22 3.38 5.71 -9.21
N GLY A 23 2.61 5.73 -8.14
CA GLY A 23 2.89 6.55 -6.95
C GLY A 23 3.92 5.89 -6.03
N PRO A 24 4.48 6.63 -5.08
CA PRO A 24 5.40 6.08 -4.08
C PRO A 24 4.80 4.89 -3.33
N ILE A 25 5.64 3.91 -3.01
CA ILE A 25 5.24 2.67 -2.34
C ILE A 25 5.99 2.60 -1.02
N LYS A 26 5.25 2.59 0.07
CA LYS A 26 5.82 2.40 1.41
C LYS A 26 5.04 1.33 2.14
N LEU A 27 5.74 0.30 2.56
CA LEU A 27 5.19 -0.74 3.44
C LEU A 27 5.81 -0.60 4.83
N THR A 28 5.05 -0.98 5.82
CA THR A 28 5.50 -1.02 7.21
C THR A 28 5.07 -2.33 7.85
N CYS A 29 5.60 -2.64 9.01
CA CYS A 29 5.15 -3.80 9.77
C CYS A 29 3.66 -3.70 10.16
N ALA A 30 3.17 -2.49 10.41
CA ALA A 30 1.78 -2.27 10.81
C ALA A 30 0.82 -2.16 9.61
N ASP A 31 1.34 -1.87 8.43
CA ASP A 31 0.55 -1.71 7.21
C ASP A 31 1.26 -2.37 6.02
N HIS A 32 0.89 -3.62 5.74
CA HIS A 32 1.39 -4.39 4.60
C HIS A 32 0.69 -4.06 3.29
N ASN A 33 -0.46 -3.38 3.33
CA ASN A 33 -1.19 -2.99 2.11
C ASN A 33 -0.58 -1.75 1.48
N GLY A 34 -0.02 -0.87 2.30
CA GLY A 34 0.50 0.41 1.87
C GLY A 34 -0.61 1.38 1.46
N HIS A 35 -0.23 2.63 1.29
CA HIS A 35 -1.10 3.70 0.84
C HIS A 35 -0.59 4.19 -0.51
N ARG A 36 -1.36 4.04 -1.57
CA ARG A 36 -0.96 4.42 -2.92
C ARG A 36 -2.07 5.14 -3.67
N PRO A 37 -1.80 6.33 -4.19
CA PRO A 37 -2.73 6.99 -5.09
C PRO A 37 -2.85 6.22 -6.41
N THR A 38 -3.98 6.36 -7.06
CA THR A 38 -4.29 5.78 -8.36
C THR A 38 -4.75 6.84 -9.33
N PHE A 39 -4.81 6.52 -10.60
CA PHE A 39 -5.40 7.37 -11.61
C PHE A 39 -6.16 6.52 -12.64
N VAL A 40 -7.05 7.16 -13.37
CA VAL A 40 -7.84 6.50 -14.41
C VAL A 40 -7.17 6.71 -15.77
N GLN A 41 -7.07 5.63 -16.52
CA GLN A 41 -6.63 5.64 -17.92
C GLN A 41 -7.75 5.20 -18.84
N ARG A 42 -7.76 5.71 -20.06
CA ARG A 42 -8.64 5.28 -21.13
C ARG A 42 -7.81 4.77 -22.30
N PHE A 43 -8.23 3.67 -22.89
CA PHE A 43 -7.66 3.19 -24.14
C PHE A 43 -8.27 3.98 -25.32
N ASP A 44 -7.43 4.61 -26.13
CA ASP A 44 -7.84 5.45 -27.26
C ASP A 44 -7.92 4.70 -28.60
N GLY A 45 -7.69 3.38 -28.57
CA GLY A 45 -7.60 2.53 -29.75
C GLY A 45 -6.16 2.13 -30.11
N ALA A 46 -5.16 2.83 -29.60
CA ALA A 46 -3.75 2.57 -29.83
C ALA A 46 -2.93 2.47 -28.53
N LYS A 47 -3.24 3.30 -27.56
CA LYS A 47 -2.51 3.38 -26.28
C LYS A 47 -3.43 3.79 -25.12
N TYR A 48 -2.93 3.58 -23.91
CA TYR A 48 -3.59 4.10 -22.70
C TYR A 48 -3.22 5.57 -22.47
N VAL A 49 -4.23 6.39 -22.24
CA VAL A 49 -4.09 7.82 -21.97
C VAL A 49 -4.62 8.13 -20.58
N LYS A 50 -3.83 8.81 -19.75
CA LYS A 50 -4.26 9.28 -18.45
C LYS A 50 -5.38 10.31 -18.60
N VAL A 51 -6.54 10.05 -17.99
CA VAL A 51 -7.74 10.91 -18.08
C VAL A 51 -8.17 11.49 -16.75
N SER A 52 -7.49 11.18 -15.67
CA SER A 52 -7.72 11.79 -14.35
C SER A 52 -6.42 12.22 -13.70
N ASP A 53 -6.51 13.10 -12.71
CA ASP A 53 -5.44 13.33 -11.76
C ASP A 53 -5.26 12.14 -10.83
N TRP A 54 -4.23 12.17 -9.99
CA TRP A 54 -4.02 11.20 -8.93
C TRP A 54 -5.18 11.26 -7.93
N ILE A 55 -5.75 10.08 -7.64
CA ILE A 55 -6.85 9.91 -6.69
C ILE A 55 -6.29 9.24 -5.45
N GLU A 56 -6.39 9.93 -4.33
CA GLU A 56 -5.98 9.37 -3.04
C GLU A 56 -6.97 8.32 -2.55
N PRO A 57 -6.50 7.18 -2.05
CA PRO A 57 -7.39 6.17 -1.47
C PRO A 57 -8.01 6.66 -0.16
N MET A 58 -9.18 6.16 0.17
CA MET A 58 -9.90 6.49 1.41
C MET A 58 -9.34 5.73 2.62
N HIS A 59 -8.03 5.72 2.77
CA HIS A 59 -7.33 4.96 3.81
C HIS A 59 -7.71 5.41 5.23
N ASP A 60 -7.95 6.70 5.42
CA ASP A 60 -8.42 7.28 6.67
C ASP A 60 -9.80 6.75 7.09
N LYS A 61 -10.64 6.41 6.13
CA LYS A 61 -11.99 5.85 6.36
C LYS A 61 -11.97 4.34 6.53
N VAL A 62 -11.26 3.65 5.64
CA VAL A 62 -11.25 2.17 5.57
C VAL A 62 -10.26 1.56 6.57
N GLY A 63 -9.16 2.23 6.86
CA GLY A 63 -8.10 1.72 7.74
C GLY A 63 -8.58 1.27 9.12
N PRO A 64 -9.37 2.09 9.85
CA PRO A 64 -9.92 1.67 11.15
C PRO A 64 -10.81 0.43 11.07
N LEU A 65 -11.61 0.29 10.01
CA LEU A 65 -12.47 -0.88 9.77
C LEU A 65 -11.63 -2.13 9.53
N LEU A 66 -10.61 -2.04 8.68
CA LEU A 66 -9.69 -3.14 8.42
C LEU A 66 -8.96 -3.61 9.68
N LYS A 67 -8.53 -2.67 10.53
CA LYS A 67 -7.89 -3.01 11.80
C LYS A 67 -8.83 -3.71 12.76
N ALA A 68 -10.09 -3.26 12.84
CA ALA A 68 -11.11 -3.90 13.68
C ALA A 68 -11.41 -5.32 13.21
N ASP A 69 -11.58 -5.53 11.91
CA ASP A 69 -11.85 -6.85 11.33
C ASP A 69 -10.65 -7.79 11.48
N ALA A 70 -9.43 -7.29 11.26
CA ALA A 70 -8.21 -8.07 11.46
C ALA A 70 -8.04 -8.52 12.91
N LYS A 71 -8.36 -7.64 13.87
CA LYS A 71 -8.35 -7.99 15.31
C LYS A 71 -9.38 -9.08 15.62
N ALA A 72 -10.62 -8.90 15.18
CA ALA A 72 -11.69 -9.88 15.39
C ALA A 72 -11.35 -11.24 14.76
N TYR A 73 -10.74 -11.25 13.57
CA TYR A 73 -10.28 -12.46 12.92
C TYR A 73 -9.15 -13.13 13.70
N ALA A 74 -8.18 -12.39 14.18
CA ALA A 74 -7.07 -12.91 14.98
C ALA A 74 -7.55 -13.54 16.31
N GLU A 75 -8.56 -12.95 16.94
CA GLU A 75 -9.16 -13.49 18.17
C GLU A 75 -9.84 -14.84 17.92
N LYS A 76 -10.53 -15.00 16.79
CA LYS A 76 -11.16 -16.26 16.38
C LYS A 76 -10.13 -17.33 16.01
N ASN A 77 -8.94 -16.95 15.62
CA ASN A 77 -7.88 -17.84 15.16
C ASN A 77 -6.70 -17.84 16.16
N ALA A 78 -6.99 -18.07 17.42
CA ALA A 78 -6.01 -17.99 18.51
C ALA A 78 -4.80 -18.96 18.38
N GLY A 79 -4.92 -20.00 17.52
CA GLY A 79 -3.83 -20.93 17.23
C GLY A 79 -2.76 -20.40 16.26
N TRP A 80 -2.95 -19.23 15.67
CA TRP A 80 -1.94 -18.64 14.79
C TRP A 80 -0.74 -18.14 15.59
N PRO A 81 0.48 -18.28 15.04
CA PRO A 81 1.67 -17.73 15.68
C PRO A 81 1.49 -16.21 15.88
N LYS A 82 1.67 -15.78 17.11
CA LYS A 82 1.62 -14.36 17.46
C LYS A 82 3.02 -13.78 17.37
N ARG A 83 3.14 -12.63 16.76
CA ARG A 83 4.38 -11.87 16.78
C ARG A 83 4.63 -11.36 18.19
N THR A 84 5.76 -11.70 18.74
CA THR A 84 6.19 -11.26 20.08
C THR A 84 7.08 -10.03 20.04
N GLU A 85 7.71 -9.77 18.89
CA GLU A 85 8.57 -8.60 18.69
C GLU A 85 7.74 -7.37 18.31
N PRO A 86 8.09 -6.17 18.78
CA PRO A 86 7.51 -4.93 18.32
C PRO A 86 7.64 -4.78 16.80
N CYS A 87 6.65 -4.13 16.17
CA CYS A 87 6.66 -3.89 14.73
C CYS A 87 7.90 -3.13 14.26
N ASP A 88 8.35 -2.17 15.05
CA ASP A 88 9.48 -1.29 14.73
C ASP A 88 10.82 -1.79 15.28
N ALA A 89 10.86 -2.99 15.82
CA ALA A 89 12.12 -3.62 16.26
C ALA A 89 13.03 -3.89 15.05
N LYS A 90 14.17 -3.26 15.05
CA LYS A 90 15.21 -3.44 14.04
C LYS A 90 16.06 -4.68 14.29
#